data_e146d998c4af5368383957eea2422c98
#
_entry.id   e146d998c4af5368383957eea2422c98
#
_cell.length_a   1.000
_cell.length_b   1.000
_cell.length_c   1.000
_cell.angle_alpha   90.00
_cell.angle_beta   90.00
_cell.angle_gamma   90.00
#
_symmetry.space_group_name_H-M   'P 1'
#
loop_
_entity.id
_entity.type
_entity.pdbx_description
1 polymer ?
#
loop_
_entity_poly.entity_id
_entity_poly.type
_entity_poly.pdbx_seq_one_letter_code
_entity_poly.pdbx_strand_id
1 'polypeptide(L)'
;MKEPKKILAQILFPRRMMRNKIRKVLGLSVLAGMSAAGTAEAQSSEALLKTLVRKGVITEAEADALRKEATQEPSGAVPSWVESISFKGDLRLRYEQAHKSIDGGNPARNRFRYRFRYGATADLKNNFKVGFRLASGSTSNPISTNTTMDDNGQNDTLAIDQAYASWSDGGFTMYGGKMPNHSKTGWFLDNAIIDTDYTPEGAELHYSWDVGSKSTLGLNYGFWIVDEIKTSSHDAYLNIAQAVFATQLTDDTKAQLGLGTYSVSGSALRNDGSVATGNTIGQGFTPIMLDGALSFKTNFTPVKLFGTWLENQQAEADNNAWRAGLKLGSAKKVGEWELSYEYRVMEADSTYDQLSESDFGAIKGNAFEGGTNIKGHIIKARYNIYDNWQAGLSLYNTEPESGSGDSSNRIQLDFVWKF
;
A
#
# COMPACT_ATOMS: atom_id res chain seq x y z
N MET A 1 -49.74 -23.64 17.34
CA MET A 1 -48.66 -22.71 17.00
C MET A 1 -47.43 -23.10 17.76
N LYS A 2 -46.50 -23.84 17.16
CA LYS A 2 -45.22 -24.26 17.76
C LYS A 2 -44.09 -23.57 16.98
N GLU A 3 -43.14 -22.98 17.71
CA GLU A 3 -42.06 -22.12 17.23
C GLU A 3 -41.09 -22.80 16.23
N PRO A 4 -40.64 -22.10 15.19
CA PRO A 4 -39.65 -22.61 14.25
C PRO A 4 -38.23 -22.15 14.65
N LYS A 5 -37.70 -22.55 15.80
CA LYS A 5 -36.32 -22.17 16.24
C LYS A 5 -35.36 -23.32 16.47
N LYS A 6 -35.64 -24.55 15.99
CA LYS A 6 -34.72 -25.71 16.23
C LYS A 6 -34.21 -26.43 15.00
N ILE A 7 -34.40 -25.95 13.78
CA ILE A 7 -33.98 -26.68 12.56
C ILE A 7 -32.71 -26.15 11.92
N LEU A 8 -32.21 -24.97 12.30
CA LEU A 8 -31.00 -24.40 11.68
C LEU A 8 -29.66 -24.76 12.38
N ALA A 9 -29.70 -25.51 13.48
CA ALA A 9 -28.52 -25.84 14.28
C ALA A 9 -27.93 -27.24 14.01
N GLN A 10 -28.50 -28.04 13.09
CA GLN A 10 -28.08 -29.43 12.87
C GLN A 10 -27.38 -29.70 11.52
N ILE A 11 -27.11 -28.69 10.67
CA ILE A 11 -26.47 -28.89 9.35
C ILE A 11 -24.99 -28.52 9.34
N LEU A 12 -24.44 -27.97 10.40
CA LEU A 12 -23.02 -27.59 10.46
C LEU A 12 -22.32 -28.37 11.60
N PHE A 13 -21.49 -29.35 11.17
CA PHE A 13 -20.47 -30.08 11.93
C PHE A 13 -20.84 -31.31 12.77
N PRO A 14 -20.54 -32.50 12.28
CA PRO A 14 -20.27 -33.64 13.15
C PRO A 14 -18.84 -33.53 13.71
N ARG A 15 -18.68 -32.96 14.88
CA ARG A 15 -17.46 -33.13 15.68
C ARG A 15 -17.45 -34.59 16.19
N ARG A 16 -16.54 -35.45 15.70
CA ARG A 16 -15.95 -36.55 16.47
C ARG A 16 -15.39 -37.74 15.63
N MET A 17 -14.94 -37.58 14.40
CA MET A 17 -14.35 -38.75 13.70
C MET A 17 -13.09 -38.50 12.88
N MET A 18 -12.40 -37.38 13.05
CA MET A 18 -11.21 -37.06 12.25
C MET A 18 -9.91 -36.86 13.06
N ARG A 19 -9.87 -37.36 14.30
CA ARG A 19 -8.71 -37.13 15.19
C ARG A 19 -7.59 -38.17 15.10
N ASN A 20 -7.76 -39.30 14.43
CA ASN A 20 -6.78 -40.40 14.46
C ASN A 20 -6.20 -40.84 13.11
N LYS A 21 -6.53 -40.21 11.97
CA LYS A 21 -5.91 -40.55 10.68
C LYS A 21 -5.00 -39.47 10.07
N ILE A 22 -4.96 -38.26 10.64
CA ILE A 22 -4.11 -37.15 10.16
C ILE A 22 -2.70 -37.19 10.77
N ARG A 23 -2.44 -38.00 11.80
CA ARG A 23 -1.12 -38.06 12.43
C ARG A 23 -0.06 -38.92 11.72
N LYS A 24 -0.37 -39.61 10.62
CA LYS A 24 0.58 -40.46 9.91
C LYS A 24 0.94 -40.04 8.47
N VAL A 25 0.36 -38.94 7.94
CA VAL A 25 0.65 -38.47 6.58
C VAL A 25 1.34 -37.09 6.57
N LEU A 26 1.39 -36.40 7.69
CA LEU A 26 2.07 -35.07 7.83
C LEU A 26 3.54 -35.16 8.22
N GLY A 27 4.11 -36.35 8.21
CA GLY A 27 5.51 -36.58 8.60
C GLY A 27 6.57 -36.54 7.48
N LEU A 28 6.18 -36.44 6.20
CA LEU A 28 7.15 -36.61 5.11
C LEU A 28 7.09 -35.56 3.98
N SER A 29 6.31 -34.53 4.07
CA SER A 29 6.22 -33.50 3.01
C SER A 29 6.52 -32.06 3.46
N VAL A 30 7.09 -31.86 4.67
CA VAL A 30 7.52 -30.53 5.18
C VAL A 30 9.03 -30.29 5.02
N LEU A 31 9.79 -31.24 4.46
CA LEU A 31 11.25 -31.13 4.35
C LEU A 31 11.77 -30.53 3.04
N ALA A 32 10.94 -30.00 2.17
CA ALA A 32 11.37 -29.46 0.88
C ALA A 32 11.11 -27.96 0.67
N GLY A 33 10.80 -27.19 1.71
CA GLY A 33 10.40 -25.76 1.57
C GLY A 33 11.03 -24.78 2.56
N MET A 34 12.00 -25.18 3.37
CA MET A 34 12.58 -24.32 4.41
C MET A 34 14.09 -24.14 4.26
N SER A 35 14.52 -23.39 3.28
CA SER A 35 15.92 -22.96 3.17
C SER A 35 16.06 -21.44 3.07
N ALA A 36 15.42 -20.69 3.99
CA ALA A 36 15.65 -19.23 4.12
C ALA A 36 15.31 -18.71 5.52
N ALA A 37 16.01 -19.20 6.55
CA ALA A 37 15.95 -18.60 7.90
C ALA A 37 17.22 -18.92 8.70
N GLY A 38 18.35 -18.40 8.26
CA GLY A 38 19.67 -18.80 8.80
C GLY A 38 19.99 -18.42 10.26
N THR A 39 19.23 -17.57 10.94
CA THR A 39 19.52 -17.18 12.33
C THR A 39 18.57 -17.81 13.36
N ALA A 40 17.32 -18.00 13.02
CA ALA A 40 16.38 -18.71 13.89
C ALA A 40 16.65 -20.22 13.92
N GLU A 41 17.12 -20.80 12.82
CA GLU A 41 17.49 -22.22 12.75
C GLU A 41 18.79 -22.53 13.52
N ALA A 42 19.78 -21.64 13.51
CA ALA A 42 21.00 -21.82 14.26
C ALA A 42 20.76 -21.83 15.78
N GLN A 43 19.88 -20.95 16.28
CA GLN A 43 19.48 -20.97 17.69
C GLN A 43 18.65 -22.20 18.07
N SER A 44 17.76 -22.64 17.16
CA SER A 44 16.93 -23.82 17.39
C SER A 44 17.73 -25.13 17.32
N SER A 45 18.69 -25.24 16.39
CA SER A 45 19.55 -26.42 16.27
C SER A 45 20.51 -26.54 17.45
N GLU A 46 21.10 -25.47 17.94
CA GLU A 46 21.95 -25.46 19.11
C GLU A 46 21.20 -25.84 20.40
N ALA A 47 19.97 -25.31 20.57
CA ALA A 47 19.08 -25.67 21.67
C ALA A 47 18.66 -27.15 21.61
N LEU A 48 18.47 -27.68 20.40
CA LEU A 48 18.14 -29.07 20.16
C LEU A 48 19.33 -29.98 20.52
N LEU A 49 20.55 -29.67 20.03
CA LEU A 49 21.77 -30.43 20.34
C LEU A 49 22.02 -30.47 21.84
N LYS A 50 21.96 -29.33 22.54
CA LYS A 50 22.06 -29.27 24.00
C LYS A 50 20.99 -30.12 24.72
N THR A 51 19.80 -30.18 24.18
CA THR A 51 18.72 -30.99 24.75
C THR A 51 18.95 -32.48 24.54
N LEU A 52 19.49 -32.89 23.38
CA LEU A 52 19.81 -34.27 23.06
C LEU A 52 20.98 -34.78 23.92
N VAL A 53 22.02 -33.99 24.12
CA VAL A 53 23.13 -34.29 25.05
C VAL A 53 22.61 -34.43 26.46
N ARG A 54 21.83 -33.48 26.95
CA ARG A 54 21.26 -33.51 28.30
C ARG A 54 20.37 -34.72 28.55
N LYS A 55 19.70 -35.23 27.53
CA LYS A 55 18.86 -36.44 27.59
C LYS A 55 19.66 -37.73 27.39
N GLY A 56 20.97 -37.65 27.15
CA GLY A 56 21.82 -38.81 26.92
C GLY A 56 21.56 -39.55 25.61
N VAL A 57 20.93 -38.88 24.64
CA VAL A 57 20.63 -39.43 23.31
C VAL A 57 21.87 -39.42 22.42
N ILE A 58 22.69 -38.38 22.58
CA ILE A 58 23.99 -38.23 21.91
C ILE A 58 25.05 -37.78 22.95
N THR A 59 26.31 -38.08 22.68
CA THR A 59 27.44 -37.60 23.46
C THR A 59 27.82 -36.16 23.07
N GLU A 60 28.57 -35.46 23.92
CA GLU A 60 29.11 -34.12 23.59
C GLU A 60 30.01 -34.17 22.34
N ALA A 61 30.79 -35.25 22.19
CA ALA A 61 31.67 -35.47 21.03
C ALA A 61 30.87 -35.64 19.73
N GLU A 62 29.73 -36.31 19.78
CA GLU A 62 28.80 -36.43 18.65
C GLU A 62 28.09 -35.08 18.34
N ALA A 63 27.72 -34.31 19.37
CA ALA A 63 27.19 -32.98 19.19
C ALA A 63 28.23 -32.04 18.55
N ASP A 64 29.50 -32.11 18.94
CA ASP A 64 30.59 -31.34 18.32
C ASP A 64 30.91 -31.78 16.90
N ALA A 65 30.81 -33.06 16.59
CA ALA A 65 30.91 -33.56 15.22
C ALA A 65 29.77 -33.02 14.34
N LEU A 66 28.52 -33.05 14.82
CA LEU A 66 27.37 -32.50 14.14
C LEU A 66 27.47 -30.98 13.96
N ARG A 67 28.03 -30.24 14.93
CA ARG A 67 28.32 -28.81 14.79
C ARG A 67 29.32 -28.53 13.66
N LYS A 68 30.39 -29.34 13.58
CA LYS A 68 31.40 -29.23 12.53
C LYS A 68 30.85 -29.58 11.15
N GLU A 69 30.03 -30.61 11.07
CA GLU A 69 29.40 -31.04 9.83
C GLU A 69 28.42 -29.99 9.34
N ALA A 70 27.58 -29.41 10.22
CA ALA A 70 26.69 -28.30 9.91
C ALA A 70 27.44 -27.02 9.48
N THR A 71 28.69 -26.82 9.91
CA THR A 71 29.52 -25.68 9.46
C THR A 71 30.30 -25.98 8.17
N GLN A 72 30.38 -27.22 7.72
CA GLN A 72 31.09 -27.63 6.50
C GLN A 72 30.19 -27.83 5.29
N GLU A 73 28.87 -27.79 5.45
CA GLU A 73 27.92 -27.86 4.33
C GLU A 73 27.74 -26.47 3.74
N PRO A 74 28.28 -26.14 2.55
CA PRO A 74 28.02 -24.86 1.86
C PRO A 74 26.76 -24.93 1.03
N SER A 75 25.70 -25.59 1.48
CA SER A 75 24.47 -25.69 0.73
C SER A 75 23.40 -24.79 1.33
N GLY A 76 23.24 -23.60 0.73
CA GLY A 76 22.08 -22.73 0.98
C GLY A 76 22.24 -21.72 2.11
N ALA A 77 23.42 -21.60 2.72
CA ALA A 77 23.65 -20.56 3.72
C ALA A 77 23.54 -19.16 3.08
N VAL A 78 22.62 -18.38 3.60
CA VAL A 78 22.52 -16.96 3.25
C VAL A 78 23.88 -16.32 3.50
N PRO A 79 24.44 -15.54 2.54
CA PRO A 79 25.77 -14.92 2.71
C PRO A 79 25.85 -14.13 4.02
N SER A 80 27.02 -14.12 4.67
CA SER A 80 27.22 -13.49 5.98
C SER A 80 26.98 -11.98 6.03
N TRP A 81 26.80 -11.34 4.89
CA TRP A 81 26.41 -9.94 4.76
C TRP A 81 24.87 -9.72 4.72
N VAL A 82 24.06 -10.77 4.65
CA VAL A 82 22.60 -10.73 4.80
C VAL A 82 22.28 -10.98 6.27
N GLU A 83 21.59 -10.05 6.91
CA GLU A 83 21.21 -10.13 8.32
C GLU A 83 19.86 -10.80 8.52
N SER A 84 18.89 -10.45 7.66
CA SER A 84 17.56 -11.05 7.68
C SER A 84 16.90 -11.02 6.30
N ILE A 85 15.97 -11.94 6.06
CA ILE A 85 15.07 -11.91 4.91
C ILE A 85 13.65 -12.04 5.44
N SER A 86 12.78 -11.12 5.07
CA SER A 86 11.36 -11.16 5.42
C SER A 86 10.51 -11.22 4.16
N PHE A 87 9.56 -12.15 4.15
CA PHE A 87 8.56 -12.30 3.09
C PHE A 87 7.24 -11.68 3.54
N LYS A 88 6.56 -11.01 2.64
CA LYS A 88 5.23 -10.41 2.91
C LYS A 88 4.37 -10.47 1.67
N GLY A 89 3.09 -10.72 1.88
CA GLY A 89 2.12 -10.70 0.81
C GLY A 89 0.73 -10.26 1.27
N ASP A 90 -0.11 -9.98 0.31
CA ASP A 90 -1.55 -9.83 0.51
C ASP A 90 -2.33 -10.41 -0.66
N LEU A 91 -3.49 -10.99 -0.33
CA LEU A 91 -4.55 -11.32 -1.26
C LEU A 91 -5.77 -10.48 -0.90
N ARG A 92 -6.28 -9.70 -1.85
CA ARG A 92 -7.54 -8.97 -1.72
C ARG A 92 -8.54 -9.53 -2.72
N LEU A 93 -9.72 -9.87 -2.24
CA LEU A 93 -10.91 -10.11 -3.06
C LEU A 93 -11.81 -8.89 -2.93
N ARG A 94 -12.27 -8.36 -4.07
CA ARG A 94 -13.09 -7.16 -4.15
C ARG A 94 -14.34 -7.41 -4.96
N TYR A 95 -15.49 -7.08 -4.41
CA TYR A 95 -16.67 -6.76 -5.20
C TYR A 95 -16.75 -5.25 -5.37
N GLU A 96 -16.91 -4.79 -6.60
CA GLU A 96 -17.05 -3.39 -6.93
C GLU A 96 -18.30 -3.17 -7.78
N GLN A 97 -19.12 -2.23 -7.33
CA GLN A 97 -20.21 -1.69 -8.11
C GLN A 97 -19.91 -0.23 -8.39
N ALA A 98 -19.96 0.16 -9.65
CA ALA A 98 -19.81 1.54 -10.07
C ALA A 98 -21.01 1.92 -10.93
N HIS A 99 -21.68 2.99 -10.55
CA HIS A 99 -22.83 3.54 -11.23
C HIS A 99 -22.53 4.98 -11.64
N LYS A 100 -22.75 5.29 -12.91
CA LYS A 100 -22.67 6.63 -13.45
C LYS A 100 -24.07 7.06 -13.86
N SER A 101 -24.51 8.19 -13.36
CA SER A 101 -25.77 8.78 -13.77
C SER A 101 -25.57 9.45 -15.14
N ILE A 102 -26.01 8.80 -16.22
CA ILE A 102 -25.99 9.38 -17.56
C ILE A 102 -27.43 9.56 -17.99
N ASP A 103 -27.77 10.73 -18.54
CA ASP A 103 -28.99 10.92 -19.30
C ASP A 103 -29.00 9.96 -20.49
N GLY A 104 -29.78 8.88 -20.40
CA GLY A 104 -29.83 7.82 -21.41
C GLY A 104 -29.54 6.41 -20.92
N GLY A 105 -29.32 6.22 -19.61
CA GLY A 105 -29.31 4.90 -18.96
C GLY A 105 -28.05 4.08 -19.19
N ASN A 106 -26.97 4.46 -18.53
CA ASN A 106 -25.82 3.58 -18.46
C ASN A 106 -25.97 2.58 -17.30
N PRO A 107 -25.87 1.27 -17.57
CA PRO A 107 -26.01 0.28 -16.52
C PRO A 107 -24.87 0.39 -15.50
N ALA A 108 -25.18 0.08 -14.25
CA ALA A 108 -24.17 -0.09 -13.23
C ALA A 108 -23.17 -1.16 -13.66
N ARG A 109 -21.87 -0.86 -13.57
CA ARG A 109 -20.82 -1.85 -13.80
C ARG A 109 -20.57 -2.59 -12.50
N ASN A 110 -20.77 -3.90 -12.50
CA ASN A 110 -20.48 -4.79 -11.40
C ASN A 110 -19.25 -5.62 -11.76
N ARG A 111 -18.25 -5.66 -10.87
CA ARG A 111 -17.01 -6.40 -11.08
C ARG A 111 -16.65 -7.20 -9.85
N PHE A 112 -16.18 -8.43 -10.05
CA PHE A 112 -15.35 -9.13 -9.09
C PHE A 112 -13.90 -8.95 -9.49
N ARG A 113 -13.06 -8.59 -8.53
CA ARG A 113 -11.63 -8.32 -8.75
C ARG A 113 -10.82 -9.03 -7.69
N TYR A 114 -9.58 -9.33 -8.00
CA TYR A 114 -8.59 -9.70 -7.00
C TYR A 114 -7.34 -8.85 -7.14
N ARG A 115 -6.56 -8.84 -6.09
CA ARG A 115 -5.19 -8.34 -6.06
C ARG A 115 -4.35 -9.36 -5.31
N PHE A 116 -3.30 -9.80 -5.94
CA PHE A 116 -2.27 -10.61 -5.29
C PHE A 116 -0.96 -9.83 -5.31
N ARG A 117 -0.30 -9.70 -4.15
CA ARG A 117 1.04 -9.12 -4.04
C ARG A 117 1.89 -10.01 -3.16
N TYR A 118 3.12 -10.25 -3.58
CA TYR A 118 4.09 -11.04 -2.82
C TYR A 118 5.49 -10.49 -3.05
N GLY A 119 6.29 -10.38 -2.00
CA GLY A 119 7.64 -9.86 -2.10
C GLY A 119 8.52 -10.24 -0.92
N ALA A 120 9.77 -9.89 -1.03
CA ALA A 120 10.75 -10.05 0.02
C ALA A 120 11.56 -8.78 0.22
N THR A 121 12.07 -8.63 1.45
CA THR A 121 13.04 -7.60 1.81
C THR A 121 14.18 -8.27 2.53
N ALA A 122 15.41 -8.06 2.07
CA ALA A 122 16.64 -8.48 2.72
C ALA A 122 17.26 -7.27 3.43
N ASP A 123 17.46 -7.39 4.74
CA ASP A 123 18.29 -6.46 5.51
C ASP A 123 19.74 -6.93 5.38
N LEU A 124 20.64 -6.00 5.03
CA LEU A 124 22.03 -6.27 4.76
C LEU A 124 22.91 -5.52 5.78
N LYS A 125 24.15 -5.97 5.97
CA LYS A 125 25.13 -5.23 6.77
C LYS A 125 25.30 -3.79 6.28
N ASN A 126 25.78 -2.92 7.15
CA ASN A 126 26.01 -1.51 6.89
C ASN A 126 24.74 -0.73 6.53
N ASN A 127 23.61 -1.14 7.11
CA ASN A 127 22.32 -0.44 7.01
C ASN A 127 21.71 -0.42 5.58
N PHE A 128 22.15 -1.32 4.70
CA PHE A 128 21.53 -1.50 3.40
C PHE A 128 20.31 -2.42 3.47
N LYS A 129 19.39 -2.18 2.59
CA LYS A 129 18.21 -3.03 2.40
C LYS A 129 17.92 -3.16 0.90
N VAL A 130 17.57 -4.35 0.46
CA VAL A 130 17.11 -4.61 -0.91
C VAL A 130 15.74 -5.25 -0.84
N GLY A 131 14.82 -4.80 -1.67
CA GLY A 131 13.46 -5.32 -1.69
C GLY A 131 12.91 -5.48 -3.10
N PHE A 132 12.01 -6.45 -3.24
CA PHE A 132 11.19 -6.58 -4.43
C PHE A 132 9.74 -6.93 -4.06
N ARG A 133 8.81 -6.62 -4.96
CA ARG A 133 7.43 -7.06 -4.88
C ARG A 133 6.91 -7.39 -6.28
N LEU A 134 6.22 -8.50 -6.39
CA LEU A 134 5.41 -8.86 -7.54
C LEU A 134 3.95 -8.51 -7.24
N ALA A 135 3.22 -8.05 -8.23
CA ALA A 135 1.79 -7.75 -8.11
C ALA A 135 1.02 -8.22 -9.34
N SER A 136 -0.23 -8.61 -9.12
CA SER A 136 -1.23 -8.76 -10.19
C SER A 136 -1.61 -7.40 -10.78
N GLY A 137 -2.36 -7.40 -11.86
CA GLY A 137 -2.87 -6.19 -12.51
C GLY A 137 -2.25 -5.93 -13.88
N SER A 138 -2.69 -4.85 -14.51
CA SER A 138 -2.17 -4.44 -15.82
C SER A 138 -0.79 -3.81 -15.68
N THR A 139 0.13 -4.16 -16.58
CA THR A 139 1.46 -3.55 -16.65
C THR A 139 1.43 -2.12 -17.18
N SER A 140 0.34 -1.70 -17.80
CA SER A 140 0.15 -0.35 -18.34
C SER A 140 -0.59 0.60 -17.39
N ASN A 141 -1.01 0.14 -16.21
CA ASN A 141 -1.72 0.98 -15.24
C ASN A 141 -0.91 1.11 -13.93
N PRO A 142 -0.18 2.22 -13.73
CA PRO A 142 0.68 2.40 -12.56
C PRO A 142 -0.09 2.65 -11.25
N ILE A 143 -1.38 2.98 -11.32
CA ILE A 143 -2.21 3.32 -10.15
C ILE A 143 -3.22 2.24 -9.79
N SER A 144 -3.07 1.01 -10.30
CA SER A 144 -3.93 -0.11 -9.91
C SER A 144 -3.24 -1.46 -10.09
N THR A 145 -3.22 -2.24 -9.04
CA THR A 145 -2.74 -3.63 -9.02
C THR A 145 -3.89 -4.66 -9.00
N ASN A 146 -5.11 -4.22 -9.32
CA ASN A 146 -6.27 -5.09 -9.37
C ASN A 146 -6.42 -5.77 -10.74
N THR A 147 -6.76 -7.05 -10.73
CA THR A 147 -7.22 -7.82 -11.90
C THR A 147 -8.73 -8.02 -11.81
N THR A 148 -9.44 -7.82 -12.89
CA THR A 148 -10.86 -8.16 -13.00
C THR A 148 -11.00 -9.65 -13.30
N MET A 149 -11.93 -10.35 -12.64
CA MET A 149 -12.25 -11.74 -12.95
C MET A 149 -13.14 -11.76 -14.20
N ASP A 150 -12.55 -12.07 -15.33
CA ASP A 150 -13.17 -12.10 -16.66
C ASP A 150 -12.54 -13.18 -17.55
N ASP A 151 -12.74 -13.11 -18.85
CA ASP A 151 -12.09 -13.92 -19.90
C ASP A 151 -12.10 -15.44 -19.66
N ASN A 152 -13.15 -15.93 -18.99
CA ASN A 152 -13.37 -17.38 -18.79
C ASN A 152 -12.19 -18.11 -18.12
N GLY A 153 -11.49 -17.42 -17.18
CA GLY A 153 -10.40 -18.01 -16.40
C GLY A 153 -9.07 -18.11 -17.13
N GLN A 154 -8.81 -17.23 -18.09
CA GLN A 154 -7.47 -17.07 -18.67
C GLN A 154 -6.45 -16.70 -17.60
N ASN A 155 -5.17 -17.00 -17.86
CA ASN A 155 -4.08 -16.65 -16.95
C ASN A 155 -3.82 -15.16 -16.95
N ASP A 156 -3.68 -14.59 -15.74
CA ASP A 156 -3.41 -13.17 -15.53
C ASP A 156 -1.92 -12.87 -15.43
N THR A 157 -1.59 -11.60 -15.60
CA THR A 157 -0.22 -11.10 -15.52
C THR A 157 0.23 -10.96 -14.06
N LEU A 158 1.46 -11.35 -13.80
CA LEU A 158 2.21 -11.03 -12.59
C LEU A 158 3.44 -10.21 -12.97
N ALA A 159 3.54 -8.99 -12.47
CA ALA A 159 4.57 -8.03 -12.85
C ALA A 159 5.47 -7.62 -11.68
N ILE A 160 6.66 -7.09 -11.99
CA ILE A 160 7.52 -6.45 -11.00
C ILE A 160 6.87 -5.11 -10.61
N ASP A 161 6.42 -5.03 -9.38
CA ASP A 161 5.76 -3.87 -8.81
C ASP A 161 6.73 -3.01 -7.97
N GLN A 162 7.74 -3.64 -7.37
CA GLN A 162 8.84 -2.97 -6.69
C GLN A 162 10.15 -3.73 -6.94
N ALA A 163 11.23 -2.98 -7.12
CA ALA A 163 12.61 -3.48 -7.20
C ALA A 163 13.54 -2.33 -6.80
N TYR A 164 14.00 -2.32 -5.55
CA TYR A 164 14.71 -1.18 -4.98
C TYR A 164 15.82 -1.58 -4.02
N ALA A 165 16.75 -0.65 -3.83
CA ALA A 165 17.67 -0.66 -2.72
C ALA A 165 17.43 0.58 -1.85
N SER A 166 17.72 0.49 -0.55
CA SER A 166 17.77 1.63 0.35
C SER A 166 18.94 1.53 1.32
N TRP A 167 19.34 2.68 1.83
CA TRP A 167 20.36 2.82 2.86
C TRP A 167 19.87 3.83 3.89
N SER A 168 20.11 3.55 5.19
CA SER A 168 19.66 4.43 6.28
C SER A 168 20.73 4.58 7.34
N ASP A 169 21.03 5.81 7.74
CA ASP A 169 21.91 6.10 8.85
C ASP A 169 21.57 7.43 9.53
N GLY A 170 21.54 7.47 10.85
CA GLY A 170 21.41 8.69 11.65
C GLY A 170 20.23 9.60 11.32
N GLY A 171 19.07 9.07 10.88
CA GLY A 171 17.91 9.87 10.48
C GLY A 171 17.87 10.17 8.98
N PHE A 172 18.94 9.88 8.23
CA PHE A 172 18.98 9.95 6.78
C PHE A 172 18.59 8.61 6.17
N THR A 173 17.78 8.62 5.13
CA THR A 173 17.42 7.44 4.35
C THR A 173 17.41 7.81 2.88
N MET A 174 17.98 6.96 2.04
CA MET A 174 17.90 7.06 0.59
C MET A 174 17.31 5.79 0.00
N TYR A 175 16.57 5.96 -1.09
CA TYR A 175 16.04 4.88 -1.92
C TYR A 175 16.47 5.06 -3.36
N GLY A 176 16.59 3.96 -4.09
CA GLY A 176 16.82 3.96 -5.53
C GLY A 176 16.18 2.74 -6.19
N GLY A 177 15.64 2.91 -7.38
CA GLY A 177 14.96 1.88 -8.17
C GLY A 177 13.46 2.11 -8.31
N LYS A 178 12.69 1.03 -8.44
CA LYS A 178 11.22 1.05 -8.38
C LYS A 178 10.79 0.89 -6.92
N MET A 179 10.48 2.00 -6.28
CA MET A 179 10.45 2.13 -4.83
C MET A 179 9.08 1.76 -4.23
N PRO A 180 9.01 1.44 -2.93
CA PRO A 180 7.74 1.34 -2.21
C PRO A 180 6.93 2.63 -2.36
N ASN A 181 5.60 2.50 -2.24
CA ASN A 181 4.72 3.66 -2.22
C ASN A 181 5.19 4.71 -1.20
N HIS A 182 5.30 5.94 -1.65
CA HIS A 182 5.78 7.11 -0.91
C HIS A 182 5.07 7.33 0.44
N SER A 183 3.79 6.99 0.57
CA SER A 183 3.04 7.15 1.83
C SER A 183 3.60 6.33 3.01
N LYS A 184 4.56 5.43 2.76
CA LYS A 184 5.22 4.59 3.77
C LYS A 184 6.65 4.99 4.07
N THR A 185 7.18 5.98 3.36
CA THR A 185 8.59 6.36 3.40
C THR A 185 8.87 7.70 4.11
N GLY A 186 7.89 8.27 4.81
CA GLY A 186 8.06 9.52 5.57
C GLY A 186 7.35 10.74 4.99
N TRP A 187 6.81 10.63 3.77
CA TRP A 187 6.01 11.68 3.17
C TRP A 187 4.67 11.88 3.90
N PHE A 188 4.19 13.11 3.91
CA PHE A 188 2.83 13.46 4.36
C PHE A 188 1.81 13.43 3.22
N LEU A 189 2.21 12.96 2.06
CA LEU A 189 1.36 12.79 0.90
C LEU A 189 0.39 11.63 1.11
N ASP A 190 -0.77 11.73 0.52
CA ASP A 190 -1.77 10.67 0.47
C ASP A 190 -2.52 10.62 -0.86
N ASN A 191 -3.60 9.82 -0.89
CA ASN A 191 -4.40 9.51 -2.08
C ASN A 191 -5.02 10.73 -2.79
N ALA A 192 -4.97 11.94 -2.22
CA ALA A 192 -5.49 13.12 -2.92
C ALA A 192 -4.62 13.52 -4.09
N ILE A 193 -3.30 13.33 -3.97
CA ILE A 193 -2.31 13.80 -4.93
C ILE A 193 -1.72 12.63 -5.72
N ILE A 194 -1.37 11.55 -5.01
CA ILE A 194 -0.73 10.38 -5.61
C ILE A 194 -1.40 9.12 -5.07
N ASP A 195 -1.84 8.26 -5.99
CA ASP A 195 -2.48 6.99 -5.67
C ASP A 195 -1.57 6.10 -4.80
N THR A 196 -2.17 5.40 -3.84
CA THR A 196 -1.42 4.53 -2.92
C THR A 196 -0.89 3.25 -3.56
N ASP A 197 -1.35 2.88 -4.74
CA ASP A 197 -0.82 1.76 -5.51
C ASP A 197 0.37 2.20 -6.40
N TYR A 198 0.59 3.51 -6.62
CA TYR A 198 1.73 4.02 -7.39
C TYR A 198 3.06 3.70 -6.70
N THR A 199 4.00 3.15 -7.45
CA THR A 199 5.37 2.80 -7.02
C THR A 199 6.36 3.55 -7.89
N PRO A 200 6.91 4.70 -7.42
CA PRO A 200 7.75 5.57 -8.22
C PRO A 200 9.07 4.88 -8.62
N GLU A 201 9.57 5.22 -9.79
CA GLU A 201 10.88 4.81 -10.29
C GLU A 201 11.84 6.00 -10.22
N GLY A 202 13.06 5.80 -9.67
CA GLY A 202 14.05 6.87 -9.54
C GLY A 202 14.79 6.82 -8.23
N ALA A 203 14.86 7.97 -7.54
CA ALA A 203 15.52 8.11 -6.25
C ALA A 203 14.72 8.97 -5.27
N GLU A 204 14.79 8.63 -3.98
CA GLU A 204 14.24 9.43 -2.89
C GLU A 204 15.28 9.63 -1.78
N LEU A 205 15.26 10.82 -1.18
CA LEU A 205 16.08 11.20 -0.04
C LEU A 205 15.16 11.68 1.08
N HIS A 206 15.36 11.13 2.28
CA HIS A 206 14.62 11.50 3.48
C HIS A 206 15.61 11.85 4.57
N TYR A 207 15.39 12.95 5.25
CA TYR A 207 16.14 13.29 6.44
C TYR A 207 15.19 13.73 7.55
N SER A 208 15.31 13.14 8.72
CA SER A 208 14.48 13.47 9.87
C SER A 208 15.35 13.65 11.10
N TRP A 209 15.08 14.71 11.88
CA TRP A 209 15.75 14.97 13.13
C TRP A 209 14.78 15.47 14.20
N ASP A 210 15.15 15.27 15.43
CA ASP A 210 14.39 15.73 16.58
C ASP A 210 14.58 17.24 16.78
N VAL A 211 13.48 17.94 17.00
CA VAL A 211 13.41 19.36 17.36
C VAL A 211 12.94 19.45 18.81
N GLY A 212 13.89 19.40 19.74
CA GLY A 212 13.59 19.23 21.15
C GLY A 212 13.08 17.83 21.47
N SER A 213 12.40 17.66 22.60
CA SER A 213 11.98 16.35 23.10
C SER A 213 10.62 15.86 22.58
N LYS A 214 9.86 16.71 21.92
CA LYS A 214 8.46 16.40 21.54
C LYS A 214 8.17 16.58 20.06
N SER A 215 9.12 17.05 19.29
CA SER A 215 8.90 17.41 17.88
C SER A 215 9.95 16.78 16.99
N THR A 216 9.55 16.51 15.75
CA THR A 216 10.43 16.08 14.67
C THR A 216 10.22 16.96 13.46
N LEU A 217 11.28 17.20 12.71
CA LEU A 217 11.22 17.83 11.38
C LEU A 217 11.80 16.85 10.36
N GLY A 218 11.03 16.53 9.33
CA GLY A 218 11.45 15.71 8.22
C GLY A 218 11.55 16.54 6.95
N LEU A 219 12.59 16.28 6.15
CA LEU A 219 12.73 16.77 4.77
C LEU A 219 12.74 15.60 3.83
N ASN A 220 11.91 15.65 2.79
CA ASN A 220 11.75 14.62 1.80
C ASN A 220 11.99 15.22 0.41
N TYR A 221 12.73 14.51 -0.43
CA TYR A 221 12.94 14.86 -1.82
C TYR A 221 12.87 13.60 -2.68
N GLY A 222 12.16 13.68 -3.80
CA GLY A 222 12.06 12.62 -4.80
C GLY A 222 12.39 13.17 -6.19
N PHE A 223 13.21 12.42 -6.91
CA PHE A 223 13.42 12.55 -8.35
C PHE A 223 12.87 11.29 -9.00
N TRP A 224 11.71 11.42 -9.65
CA TRP A 224 11.00 10.28 -10.24
C TRP A 224 11.02 10.38 -11.75
N ILE A 225 11.35 9.27 -12.39
CA ILE A 225 11.28 9.11 -13.84
C ILE A 225 9.85 8.74 -14.17
N VAL A 226 9.16 9.59 -14.92
CA VAL A 226 7.77 9.36 -15.35
C VAL A 226 7.76 8.59 -16.66
N ASP A 227 8.63 8.98 -17.60
CA ASP A 227 8.79 8.28 -18.89
C ASP A 227 10.17 8.52 -19.47
N GLU A 228 10.76 7.49 -20.08
CA GLU A 228 12.00 7.56 -20.88
C GLU A 228 11.63 7.43 -22.36
N ILE A 229 11.92 8.45 -23.15
CA ILE A 229 11.50 8.56 -24.54
C ILE A 229 12.68 8.34 -25.46
N LYS A 230 12.87 7.10 -25.93
CA LYS A 230 13.97 6.67 -26.81
C LYS A 230 14.26 7.56 -28.02
N THR A 231 13.28 8.31 -28.51
CA THR A 231 13.36 9.15 -29.70
C THR A 231 13.48 10.63 -29.38
N SER A 232 13.60 11.01 -28.12
CA SER A 232 13.66 12.38 -27.64
C SER A 232 14.76 12.53 -26.59
N SER A 233 15.40 13.68 -26.55
CA SER A 233 16.29 14.09 -25.44
C SER A 233 15.49 14.72 -24.28
N HIS A 234 14.17 14.71 -24.32
CA HIS A 234 13.30 15.35 -23.35
C HIS A 234 12.45 14.29 -22.65
N ASP A 235 13.08 13.54 -21.75
CA ASP A 235 12.39 12.60 -20.87
C ASP A 235 11.48 13.31 -19.90
N ALA A 236 10.53 12.56 -19.36
CA ALA A 236 9.56 13.06 -18.40
C ALA A 236 10.01 12.77 -16.97
N TYR A 237 10.13 13.81 -16.16
CA TYR A 237 10.52 13.73 -14.76
C TYR A 237 9.52 14.41 -13.84
N LEU A 238 9.40 13.88 -12.62
CA LEU A 238 8.71 14.54 -11.52
C LEU A 238 9.71 14.74 -10.38
N ASN A 239 9.92 16.01 -10.01
CA ASN A 239 10.66 16.38 -8.82
C ASN A 239 9.68 16.76 -7.73
N ILE A 240 9.80 16.18 -6.53
CA ILE A 240 8.91 16.45 -5.41
C ILE A 240 9.71 16.72 -4.16
N ALA A 241 9.32 17.74 -3.39
CA ALA A 241 9.94 18.09 -2.13
C ALA A 241 8.87 18.38 -1.07
N GLN A 242 9.13 17.99 0.16
CA GLN A 242 8.22 18.27 1.28
C GLN A 242 9.00 18.41 2.59
N ALA A 243 8.62 19.38 3.41
CA ALA A 243 8.97 19.47 4.81
C ALA A 243 7.78 19.01 5.66
N VAL A 244 8.01 18.14 6.64
CA VAL A 244 6.99 17.60 7.54
C VAL A 244 7.40 17.88 8.97
N PHE A 245 6.63 18.69 9.68
CA PHE A 245 6.79 18.93 11.10
C PHE A 245 5.74 18.14 11.89
N ALA A 246 6.17 17.38 12.89
CA ALA A 246 5.29 16.66 13.79
C ALA A 246 5.64 16.98 15.24
N THR A 247 4.63 17.21 16.07
CA THR A 247 4.83 17.55 17.49
C THR A 247 3.77 16.90 18.37
N GLN A 248 4.19 16.51 19.58
CA GLN A 248 3.30 16.08 20.65
C GLN A 248 2.87 17.32 21.45
N LEU A 249 1.64 17.80 21.23
CA LEU A 249 1.09 18.98 21.92
C LEU A 249 0.78 18.65 23.38
N THR A 250 0.15 17.51 23.63
CA THR A 250 -0.13 16.96 24.96
C THR A 250 0.13 15.45 24.93
N ASP A 251 0.02 14.75 26.07
CA ASP A 251 0.19 13.28 26.11
C ASP A 251 -0.79 12.53 25.20
N ASP A 252 -1.94 13.14 24.90
CA ASP A 252 -3.00 12.55 24.09
C ASP A 252 -3.20 13.23 22.74
N THR A 253 -2.47 14.32 22.44
CA THR A 253 -2.69 15.08 21.21
C THR A 253 -1.39 15.25 20.42
N LYS A 254 -1.40 14.78 19.17
CA LYS A 254 -0.30 14.97 18.20
C LYS A 254 -0.77 15.84 17.04
N ALA A 255 0.05 16.83 16.66
CA ALA A 255 -0.13 17.64 15.46
C ALA A 255 0.93 17.29 14.42
N GLN A 256 0.56 17.37 13.14
CA GLN A 256 1.47 17.28 11.99
C GLN A 256 1.12 18.36 10.98
N LEU A 257 2.14 18.97 10.39
CA LEU A 257 2.04 19.95 9.31
C LEU A 257 3.01 19.55 8.20
N GLY A 258 2.59 19.66 6.96
CA GLY A 258 3.40 19.44 5.77
C GLY A 258 3.36 20.66 4.88
N LEU A 259 4.51 21.05 4.35
CA LEU A 259 4.65 22.04 3.28
C LEU A 259 5.43 21.39 2.14
N GLY A 260 4.87 21.36 0.94
CA GLY A 260 5.49 20.69 -0.19
C GLY A 260 5.22 21.36 -1.51
N THR A 261 5.95 20.89 -2.50
CA THR A 261 5.78 21.24 -3.91
C THR A 261 6.26 20.09 -4.78
N TYR A 262 5.80 20.02 -6.02
CA TYR A 262 6.42 19.20 -7.04
C TYR A 262 6.44 19.91 -8.39
N SER A 263 7.25 19.44 -9.30
CA SER A 263 7.25 19.88 -10.70
C SER A 263 7.25 18.68 -11.63
N VAL A 264 6.43 18.73 -12.64
CA VAL A 264 6.42 17.76 -13.74
C VAL A 264 7.06 18.43 -14.95
N SER A 265 8.07 17.80 -15.54
CA SER A 265 8.82 18.36 -16.67
C SER A 265 8.75 17.46 -17.90
N GLY A 266 9.08 18.07 -19.04
CA GLY A 266 9.27 17.39 -20.29
C GLY A 266 7.97 16.95 -20.94
N SER A 267 8.06 15.81 -21.59
CA SER A 267 6.99 15.23 -22.38
C SER A 267 5.89 14.54 -21.57
N ALA A 268 6.02 14.44 -20.25
CA ALA A 268 4.94 13.96 -19.39
C ALA A 268 3.65 14.78 -19.56
N LEU A 269 3.82 16.05 -19.90
CA LEU A 269 2.71 16.98 -20.19
C LEU A 269 2.19 16.85 -21.62
N ARG A 270 2.82 16.00 -22.45
CA ARG A 270 2.33 15.74 -23.80
C ARG A 270 1.16 14.79 -23.70
N ASN A 271 0.05 15.31 -24.07
CA ASN A 271 -1.14 14.52 -24.26
C ASN A 271 -0.95 13.64 -25.50
N ASP A 272 -0.67 12.38 -25.32
CA ASP A 272 -0.63 11.39 -26.41
C ASP A 272 -2.05 10.95 -26.82
N GLY A 273 -3.08 11.59 -26.25
CA GLY A 273 -4.49 11.28 -26.50
C GLY A 273 -4.96 9.95 -25.89
N SER A 274 -4.08 9.23 -25.20
CA SER A 274 -4.39 7.92 -24.61
C SER A 274 -5.02 8.02 -23.23
N VAL A 275 -4.93 9.19 -22.57
CA VAL A 275 -5.41 9.39 -21.21
C VAL A 275 -6.50 10.46 -21.22
N ALA A 276 -7.73 10.03 -20.98
CA ALA A 276 -8.86 10.94 -20.77
C ALA A 276 -8.77 11.48 -19.34
N THR A 277 -8.09 12.58 -19.18
CA THR A 277 -7.82 13.23 -17.91
C THR A 277 -8.68 14.46 -17.72
N GLY A 278 -8.73 14.98 -16.52
CA GLY A 278 -9.37 16.27 -16.22
C GLY A 278 -8.50 17.46 -16.58
N ASN A 279 -7.18 17.25 -16.76
CA ASN A 279 -6.25 18.34 -17.01
C ASN A 279 -6.38 18.96 -18.42
N THR A 280 -6.12 20.26 -18.51
CA THR A 280 -5.97 20.96 -19.78
C THR A 280 -4.70 20.49 -20.51
N ILE A 281 -4.82 20.29 -21.82
CA ILE A 281 -3.71 19.83 -22.66
C ILE A 281 -2.51 20.80 -22.57
N GLY A 282 -1.34 20.28 -22.22
CA GLY A 282 -0.12 21.07 -22.13
C GLY A 282 0.01 21.89 -20.85
N GLN A 283 -0.88 21.72 -19.90
CA GLN A 283 -0.81 22.40 -18.59
C GLN A 283 0.43 21.94 -17.81
N GLY A 284 1.19 22.89 -17.30
CA GLY A 284 2.31 22.64 -16.39
C GLY A 284 1.85 22.52 -14.93
N PHE A 285 2.65 21.82 -14.11
CA PHE A 285 2.34 21.62 -12.70
C PHE A 285 3.51 21.95 -11.80
N THR A 286 3.30 22.94 -10.93
CA THR A 286 4.18 23.30 -9.80
C THR A 286 3.32 23.74 -8.63
N PRO A 287 2.56 22.83 -8.01
CA PRO A 287 1.67 23.20 -6.91
C PRO A 287 2.44 23.49 -5.62
N ILE A 288 1.91 24.42 -4.84
CA ILE A 288 2.22 24.57 -3.41
C ILE A 288 1.19 23.70 -2.65
N MET A 289 1.67 22.87 -1.74
CA MET A 289 0.87 21.93 -0.98
C MET A 289 0.98 22.19 0.51
N LEU A 290 -0.14 22.28 1.20
CA LEU A 290 -0.24 22.38 2.65
C LEU A 290 -1.03 21.19 3.18
N ASP A 291 -0.43 20.44 4.11
CA ASP A 291 -1.04 19.31 4.76
C ASP A 291 -1.15 19.57 6.26
N GLY A 292 -2.21 19.07 6.88
CA GLY A 292 -2.40 19.16 8.31
C GLY A 292 -3.11 17.95 8.90
N ALA A 293 -2.71 17.54 10.11
CA ALA A 293 -3.43 16.54 10.88
C ALA A 293 -3.33 16.77 12.38
N LEU A 294 -4.45 16.55 13.07
CA LEU A 294 -4.54 16.47 14.52
C LEU A 294 -5.04 15.08 14.92
N SER A 295 -4.29 14.41 15.77
CA SER A 295 -4.63 13.09 16.28
C SER A 295 -4.83 13.14 17.79
N PHE A 296 -5.94 12.57 18.24
CA PHE A 296 -6.34 12.56 19.64
C PHE A 296 -6.50 11.11 20.11
N LYS A 297 -5.89 10.80 21.25
CA LYS A 297 -6.27 9.60 22.01
C LYS A 297 -7.46 9.97 22.87
N THR A 298 -8.56 9.28 22.74
CA THR A 298 -9.74 9.46 23.60
C THR A 298 -10.03 8.17 24.36
N ASN A 299 -10.83 8.26 25.40
CA ASN A 299 -11.24 7.08 26.20
C ASN A 299 -12.08 6.07 25.40
N PHE A 300 -12.70 6.51 24.29
CA PHE A 300 -13.55 5.67 23.46
C PHE A 300 -12.80 5.09 22.26
N THR A 301 -12.20 5.94 21.43
CA THR A 301 -11.50 5.51 20.22
C THR A 301 -10.54 6.62 19.76
N PRO A 302 -9.40 6.31 19.11
CA PRO A 302 -8.56 7.32 18.50
C PRO A 302 -9.33 8.14 17.46
N VAL A 303 -9.09 9.44 17.42
CA VAL A 303 -9.68 10.39 16.47
C VAL A 303 -8.55 11.08 15.71
N LYS A 304 -8.66 11.20 14.38
CA LYS A 304 -7.76 12.00 13.55
C LYS A 304 -8.56 12.94 12.67
N LEU A 305 -8.32 14.24 12.78
CA LEU A 305 -8.74 15.22 11.81
C LEU A 305 -7.60 15.45 10.84
N PHE A 306 -7.89 15.61 9.55
CA PHE A 306 -6.87 15.87 8.54
C PHE A 306 -7.40 16.73 7.41
N GLY A 307 -6.50 17.41 6.73
CA GLY A 307 -6.80 18.21 5.56
C GLY A 307 -5.57 18.42 4.70
N THR A 308 -5.80 18.70 3.42
CA THR A 308 -4.81 19.11 2.43
C THR A 308 -5.38 20.27 1.65
N TRP A 309 -4.56 21.22 1.30
CA TRP A 309 -4.83 22.26 0.31
C TRP A 309 -3.64 22.34 -0.62
N LEU A 310 -3.90 22.50 -1.90
CA LEU A 310 -2.88 22.73 -2.90
C LEU A 310 -3.39 23.71 -3.96
N GLU A 311 -2.45 24.44 -4.55
CA GLU A 311 -2.69 25.38 -5.65
C GLU A 311 -1.56 25.27 -6.67
N ASN A 312 -1.92 24.93 -7.91
CA ASN A 312 -0.98 24.88 -9.00
C ASN A 312 -0.62 26.29 -9.48
N GLN A 313 0.64 26.68 -9.34
CA GLN A 313 1.14 28.00 -9.65
C GLN A 313 1.32 28.23 -11.17
N GLN A 314 1.15 27.21 -12.01
CA GLN A 314 1.28 27.33 -13.46
C GLN A 314 -0.05 27.43 -14.21
N ALA A 315 -1.16 27.25 -13.53
CA ALA A 315 -2.49 27.41 -14.11
C ALA A 315 -3.12 28.72 -13.63
N GLU A 316 -3.79 29.43 -14.54
CA GLU A 316 -4.46 30.72 -14.24
C GLU A 316 -5.87 30.52 -13.64
N ALA A 317 -6.48 29.35 -13.89
CA ALA A 317 -7.82 29.00 -13.38
C ALA A 317 -7.89 27.49 -13.11
N ASP A 318 -8.92 27.07 -12.39
CA ASP A 318 -9.20 25.67 -12.08
C ASP A 318 -7.98 24.94 -11.46
N ASN A 319 -7.21 25.66 -10.64
CA ASN A 319 -5.88 25.32 -10.18
C ASN A 319 -5.82 24.88 -8.71
N ASN A 320 -6.96 24.82 -8.01
CA ASN A 320 -7.02 24.49 -6.60
C ASN A 320 -7.50 23.06 -6.36
N ALA A 321 -6.96 22.40 -5.35
CA ALA A 321 -7.58 21.22 -4.78
C ALA A 321 -7.50 21.27 -3.26
N TRP A 322 -8.51 20.71 -2.61
CA TRP A 322 -8.51 20.58 -1.16
C TRP A 322 -9.34 19.39 -0.70
N ARG A 323 -9.04 18.94 0.48
CA ARG A 323 -9.81 17.93 1.18
C ARG A 323 -9.82 18.19 2.67
N ALA A 324 -10.86 17.73 3.33
CA ALA A 324 -10.95 17.69 4.77
C ALA A 324 -11.62 16.38 5.20
N GLY A 325 -11.14 15.80 6.29
CA GLY A 325 -11.66 14.51 6.73
C GLY A 325 -11.46 14.23 8.20
N LEU A 326 -12.16 13.19 8.61
CA LEU A 326 -12.19 12.66 9.97
C LEU A 326 -11.97 11.15 9.89
N LYS A 327 -11.15 10.63 10.81
CA LYS A 327 -10.97 9.20 11.03
C LYS A 327 -11.24 8.85 12.49
N LEU A 328 -12.03 7.84 12.71
CA LEU A 328 -12.36 7.25 14.01
C LEU A 328 -11.84 5.82 14.08
N GLY A 329 -11.21 5.46 15.18
CA GLY A 329 -10.72 4.10 15.40
C GLY A 329 -9.39 3.79 14.71
N SER A 330 -9.02 2.53 14.76
CA SER A 330 -7.78 2.02 14.17
C SER A 330 -7.87 0.51 14.06
N ALA A 331 -8.17 -0.01 12.87
CA ALA A 331 -8.32 -1.45 12.62
C ALA A 331 -6.94 -2.13 12.52
N LYS A 332 -6.25 -2.33 13.64
CA LYS A 332 -4.92 -2.98 13.74
C LYS A 332 -4.95 -4.36 14.36
N LYS A 333 -5.83 -4.58 15.37
CA LYS A 333 -5.97 -5.84 16.11
C LYS A 333 -7.31 -6.48 15.82
N VAL A 334 -7.42 -7.75 16.14
CA VAL A 334 -8.69 -8.50 16.03
C VAL A 334 -9.81 -7.77 16.78
N GLY A 335 -10.96 -7.60 16.14
CA GLY A 335 -12.13 -6.92 16.69
C GLY A 335 -12.08 -5.40 16.62
N GLU A 336 -10.95 -4.79 16.23
CA GLU A 336 -10.88 -3.35 16.05
C GLU A 336 -11.47 -2.92 14.71
N TRP A 337 -12.02 -1.71 14.70
CA TRP A 337 -12.64 -1.08 13.55
C TRP A 337 -12.04 0.31 13.29
N GLU A 338 -12.18 0.77 12.07
CA GLU A 338 -11.84 2.12 11.61
C GLU A 338 -12.97 2.63 10.72
N LEU A 339 -13.40 3.87 10.93
CA LEU A 339 -14.33 4.58 10.07
C LEU A 339 -13.70 5.91 9.66
N SER A 340 -13.72 6.23 8.39
CA SER A 340 -13.28 7.54 7.89
C SER A 340 -14.30 8.16 6.97
N TYR A 341 -14.38 9.47 7.03
CA TYR A 341 -15.12 10.32 6.11
C TYR A 341 -14.18 11.41 5.60
N GLU A 342 -14.30 11.70 4.32
CA GLU A 342 -13.56 12.76 3.64
C GLU A 342 -14.47 13.44 2.62
N TYR A 343 -14.37 14.75 2.50
CA TYR A 343 -14.84 15.52 1.37
C TYR A 343 -13.65 16.09 0.62
N ARG A 344 -13.67 15.98 -0.70
CA ARG A 344 -12.56 16.36 -1.58
C ARG A 344 -13.09 17.14 -2.78
N VAL A 345 -12.32 18.16 -3.17
CA VAL A 345 -12.49 18.94 -4.40
C VAL A 345 -11.16 18.96 -5.12
N MET A 346 -11.17 18.67 -6.40
CA MET A 346 -10.00 18.73 -7.27
C MET A 346 -10.40 19.42 -8.58
N GLU A 347 -10.01 20.67 -8.72
CA GLU A 347 -10.23 21.43 -9.96
C GLU A 347 -9.38 20.85 -11.10
N ALA A 348 -9.73 21.19 -12.36
CA ALA A 348 -9.18 20.55 -13.56
C ALA A 348 -7.64 20.56 -13.60
N ASP A 349 -7.02 21.70 -13.35
CA ASP A 349 -5.58 21.91 -13.49
C ASP A 349 -4.85 22.03 -12.14
N SER A 350 -5.49 21.53 -11.08
CA SER A 350 -4.94 21.61 -9.72
C SER A 350 -3.72 20.72 -9.50
N THR A 351 -3.72 19.51 -10.06
CA THR A 351 -2.66 18.50 -9.89
C THR A 351 -2.53 17.64 -11.14
N TYR A 352 -1.37 17.00 -11.30
CA TYR A 352 -1.11 16.05 -12.38
C TYR A 352 -1.96 14.79 -12.19
N ASP A 353 -2.99 14.64 -13.00
CA ASP A 353 -4.08 13.70 -12.80
C ASP A 353 -3.72 12.23 -13.03
N GLN A 354 -2.70 11.93 -13.84
CA GLN A 354 -2.28 10.55 -14.11
C GLN A 354 -1.81 9.79 -12.88
N LEU A 355 -1.41 10.49 -11.82
CA LEU A 355 -0.97 9.90 -10.56
C LEU A 355 -2.03 10.00 -9.45
N SER A 356 -3.14 10.67 -9.67
CA SER A 356 -4.18 10.86 -8.65
C SER A 356 -4.98 9.58 -8.40
N GLU A 357 -5.68 9.52 -7.25
CA GLU A 357 -6.41 8.32 -6.81
C GLU A 357 -7.44 7.85 -7.85
N SER A 358 -7.24 6.65 -8.38
CA SER A 358 -8.07 6.03 -9.40
C SER A 358 -9.50 5.69 -8.93
N ASP A 359 -9.69 5.48 -7.64
CA ASP A 359 -10.99 5.11 -7.07
C ASP A 359 -11.91 6.33 -6.88
N PHE A 360 -11.37 7.55 -6.79
CA PHE A 360 -12.13 8.79 -6.65
C PHE A 360 -12.56 9.39 -8.01
N GLY A 361 -12.04 8.88 -9.10
CA GLY A 361 -12.32 9.40 -10.44
C GLY A 361 -13.65 8.96 -11.01
N ALA A 362 -14.11 9.70 -12.04
CA ALA A 362 -15.20 9.26 -12.90
C ALA A 362 -14.77 8.06 -13.73
N ILE A 363 -15.68 7.13 -14.01
CA ILE A 363 -15.42 6.03 -14.92
C ILE A 363 -15.41 6.57 -16.34
N LYS A 364 -14.23 6.71 -16.94
CA LYS A 364 -14.08 7.10 -18.34
C LYS A 364 -13.33 5.98 -19.07
N GLY A 365 -14.00 5.30 -20.00
CA GLY A 365 -13.36 4.37 -20.93
C GLY A 365 -12.58 3.21 -20.29
N ASN A 366 -11.51 2.80 -20.95
CA ASN A 366 -10.70 1.63 -20.58
C ASN A 366 -9.32 1.98 -20.00
N ALA A 367 -9.00 3.28 -19.84
CA ALA A 367 -7.69 3.74 -19.41
C ALA A 367 -7.68 4.14 -17.93
N PHE A 368 -6.63 4.82 -17.50
CA PHE A 368 -6.47 5.37 -16.15
C PHE A 368 -7.73 6.13 -15.72
N GLU A 369 -8.28 5.77 -14.59
CA GLU A 369 -9.50 6.39 -14.07
C GLU A 369 -9.19 7.35 -12.91
N GLY A 370 -7.93 7.72 -12.71
CA GLY A 370 -7.55 8.85 -11.87
C GLY A 370 -8.04 10.15 -12.50
N GLY A 371 -8.18 11.20 -11.73
CA GLY A 371 -8.64 12.42 -12.36
C GLY A 371 -8.73 13.62 -11.46
N THR A 372 -8.79 14.74 -12.16
CA THR A 372 -9.15 16.06 -11.67
C THR A 372 -10.48 16.46 -12.26
N ASN A 373 -10.91 17.70 -12.04
CA ASN A 373 -12.26 18.20 -12.33
C ASN A 373 -13.35 17.36 -11.65
N ILE A 374 -13.15 17.07 -10.36
CA ILE A 374 -14.03 16.18 -9.60
C ILE A 374 -14.13 16.62 -8.15
N LYS A 375 -15.31 16.46 -7.56
CA LYS A 375 -15.55 16.66 -6.12
C LYS A 375 -16.46 15.57 -5.59
N GLY A 376 -16.44 15.36 -4.26
CA GLY A 376 -17.36 14.40 -3.67
C GLY A 376 -16.95 13.89 -2.31
N HIS A 377 -17.70 12.89 -1.90
CA HIS A 377 -17.66 12.28 -0.58
C HIS A 377 -17.00 10.91 -0.65
N ILE A 378 -16.19 10.61 0.35
CA ILE A 378 -15.55 9.30 0.53
C ILE A 378 -15.85 8.81 1.95
N ILE A 379 -16.42 7.62 2.07
CA ILE A 379 -16.62 6.94 3.34
C ILE A 379 -15.90 5.60 3.27
N LYS A 380 -15.02 5.32 4.22
CA LYS A 380 -14.33 4.02 4.31
C LYS A 380 -14.52 3.43 5.70
N ALA A 381 -14.91 2.16 5.77
CA ALA A 381 -14.99 1.40 7.01
C ALA A 381 -14.10 0.16 6.90
N ARG A 382 -13.43 -0.20 7.99
CA ARG A 382 -12.59 -1.41 8.08
C ARG A 382 -12.84 -2.12 9.40
N TYR A 383 -12.75 -3.44 9.38
CA TYR A 383 -12.88 -4.28 10.56
C TYR A 383 -11.89 -5.45 10.47
N ASN A 384 -11.10 -5.64 11.50
CA ASN A 384 -10.19 -6.79 11.58
C ASN A 384 -10.91 -8.00 12.15
N ILE A 385 -11.18 -8.97 11.29
CA ILE A 385 -11.84 -10.24 11.65
C ILE A 385 -10.85 -11.14 12.40
N TYR A 386 -9.61 -11.20 11.90
CA TYR A 386 -8.46 -11.86 12.51
C TYR A 386 -7.21 -11.01 12.31
N ASP A 387 -6.07 -11.35 12.93
CA ASP A 387 -4.81 -10.60 12.83
C ASP A 387 -4.33 -10.42 11.39
N ASN A 388 -4.63 -11.38 10.53
CA ASN A 388 -4.25 -11.40 9.13
C ASN A 388 -5.42 -11.25 8.14
N TRP A 389 -6.66 -11.05 8.62
CA TRP A 389 -7.85 -10.95 7.78
C TRP A 389 -8.70 -9.74 8.13
N GLN A 390 -8.92 -8.87 7.16
CA GLN A 390 -9.66 -7.62 7.30
C GLN A 390 -10.80 -7.56 6.27
N ALA A 391 -11.97 -7.14 6.71
CA ALA A 391 -13.05 -6.69 5.84
C ALA A 391 -13.02 -5.17 5.69
N GLY A 392 -13.37 -4.67 4.52
CA GLY A 392 -13.43 -3.24 4.20
C GLY A 392 -14.64 -2.88 3.34
N LEU A 393 -15.19 -1.71 3.57
CA LEU A 393 -16.21 -1.09 2.73
C LEU A 393 -15.73 0.30 2.35
N SER A 394 -15.79 0.65 1.07
CA SER A 394 -15.55 2.02 0.59
C SER A 394 -16.71 2.48 -0.27
N LEU A 395 -17.16 3.69 0.02
CA LEU A 395 -18.24 4.37 -0.70
C LEU A 395 -17.69 5.68 -1.25
N TYR A 396 -17.88 5.90 -2.53
CA TYR A 396 -17.55 7.16 -3.21
C TYR A 396 -18.81 7.69 -3.85
N ASN A 397 -19.10 8.95 -3.60
CA ASN A 397 -20.13 9.70 -4.31
C ASN A 397 -19.46 10.94 -4.89
N THR A 398 -19.32 10.98 -6.21
CA THR A 398 -18.53 11.98 -6.91
C THR A 398 -19.33 12.62 -8.03
N GLU A 399 -19.01 13.87 -8.33
CA GLU A 399 -19.56 14.62 -9.45
C GLU A 399 -18.47 15.50 -10.06
N PRO A 400 -18.61 15.94 -11.31
CA PRO A 400 -17.71 16.94 -11.88
C PRO A 400 -17.66 18.18 -10.99
N GLU A 401 -16.48 18.77 -10.83
CA GLU A 401 -16.33 20.02 -10.11
C GLU A 401 -16.92 21.17 -10.92
N SER A 402 -16.64 21.21 -12.21
CA SER A 402 -17.18 22.21 -13.15
C SER A 402 -17.66 21.56 -14.44
N GLY A 403 -18.49 22.30 -15.19
CA GLY A 403 -19.06 21.85 -16.45
C GLY A 403 -20.25 20.90 -16.30
N SER A 404 -20.71 20.37 -17.43
CA SER A 404 -21.79 19.38 -17.49
C SER A 404 -21.16 17.97 -17.46
N GLY A 405 -21.54 17.16 -16.49
CA GLY A 405 -21.12 15.77 -16.39
C GLY A 405 -21.96 15.00 -15.39
N ASP A 406 -21.84 13.69 -15.43
CA ASP A 406 -22.67 12.82 -14.61
C ASP A 406 -22.03 12.56 -13.25
N SER A 407 -22.88 12.52 -12.22
CA SER A 407 -22.47 12.01 -10.91
C SER A 407 -22.13 10.52 -10.99
N SER A 408 -21.21 10.07 -10.16
CA SER A 408 -20.80 8.68 -10.07
C SER A 408 -20.88 8.18 -8.62
N ASN A 409 -21.39 6.98 -8.46
CA ASN A 409 -21.38 6.28 -7.19
C ASN A 409 -20.55 5.01 -7.35
N ARG A 410 -19.62 4.80 -6.43
CA ARG A 410 -18.81 3.56 -6.38
C ARG A 410 -18.90 2.95 -5.01
N ILE A 411 -19.15 1.64 -4.97
CA ILE A 411 -19.17 0.82 -3.76
C ILE A 411 -18.12 -0.26 -3.94
N GLN A 412 -17.24 -0.43 -2.96
CA GLN A 412 -16.26 -1.49 -2.93
C GLN A 412 -16.36 -2.25 -1.63
N LEU A 413 -16.49 -3.57 -1.71
CA LEU A 413 -16.43 -4.49 -0.58
C LEU A 413 -15.16 -5.33 -0.72
N ASP A 414 -14.27 -5.21 0.23
CA ASP A 414 -12.95 -5.84 0.24
C ASP A 414 -12.81 -6.88 1.34
N PHE A 415 -12.20 -8.01 1.01
CA PHE A 415 -11.65 -8.96 1.96
C PHE A 415 -10.16 -9.11 1.70
N VAL A 416 -9.34 -8.81 2.70
CA VAL A 416 -7.88 -8.77 2.58
C VAL A 416 -7.24 -9.74 3.55
N TRP A 417 -6.49 -10.70 3.02
CA TRP A 417 -5.61 -11.58 3.79
C TRP A 417 -4.17 -11.11 3.65
N LYS A 418 -3.46 -11.04 4.78
CA LYS A 418 -2.02 -10.72 4.84
C LYS A 418 -1.25 -11.96 5.30
N PHE A 419 -0.10 -12.20 4.72
CA PHE A 419 0.75 -13.35 5.01
C PHE A 419 2.23 -13.04 4.78
#